data_2fafde1df4f76cd7f08681931249e024
#
_entry.id   2fafde1df4f76cd7f08681931249e024
#
_cell.length_a   1.000
_cell.length_b   1.000
_cell.length_c   1.000
_cell.angle_alpha   90.00
_cell.angle_beta   90.00
_cell.angle_gamma   90.00
#
_symmetry.space_group_name_H-M   'P 1'
#
loop_
_entity.id
_entity.type
_entity.pdbx_description
1 polymer ?
#
loop_
_entity_poly.entity_id
_entity_poly.type
_entity_poly.pdbx_seq_one_letter_code
_entity_poly.pdbx_strand_id
1 'polypeptide(L)'
;DKRLLKNFYKNNGYYNVQINSSFAKLINDNKFELIFNIDSGPKFFFGELDINLPSDFNEKNFKSIKKMFKKIKGRPYSINTIDKILDEIDLITTFEQYKFIKAEVSENLSDNLINLKFNIEEGEKYYVNRINVFGNTVTSETVIRNNFLLDEGDPFNEILINKSINNIKSLNFFKSV
;
A
#
# COMPACT_ATOMS: atom_id res chain seq x y z
N ASP A 1 -3.36 5.38 -16.83
CA ASP A 1 -2.12 4.82 -17.41
C ASP A 1 -0.84 5.45 -16.86
N LYS A 2 -0.77 6.79 -16.62
CA LYS A 2 0.39 7.42 -15.98
C LYS A 2 0.72 6.80 -14.60
N ARG A 3 -0.30 6.51 -13.79
CA ARG A 3 -0.12 5.90 -12.46
C ARG A 3 0.51 4.52 -12.56
N LEU A 4 0.01 3.68 -13.47
CA LEU A 4 0.55 2.34 -13.69
C LEU A 4 2.00 2.39 -14.16
N LEU A 5 2.29 3.30 -15.09
CA LEU A 5 3.64 3.51 -15.58
C LEU A 5 4.59 3.99 -14.46
N LYS A 6 4.17 4.95 -13.65
CA LYS A 6 4.92 5.42 -12.49
C LYS A 6 5.19 4.29 -11.49
N ASN A 7 4.17 3.49 -11.18
CA ASN A 7 4.31 2.33 -10.29
C ASN A 7 5.28 1.29 -10.87
N PHE A 8 5.21 1.04 -12.18
CA PHE A 8 6.14 0.14 -12.86
C PHE A 8 7.60 0.60 -12.66
N TYR A 9 7.90 1.88 -12.90
CA TYR A 9 9.24 2.42 -12.67
C TYR A 9 9.66 2.33 -11.21
N LYS A 10 8.80 2.73 -10.28
CA LYS A 10 9.08 2.63 -8.84
C LYS A 10 9.32 1.19 -8.38
N ASN A 11 8.62 0.22 -8.97
CA ASN A 11 8.84 -1.20 -8.68
C ASN A 11 10.16 -1.76 -9.24
N ASN A 12 10.83 -0.99 -10.09
CA ASN A 12 12.13 -1.31 -10.68
C ASN A 12 13.29 -0.47 -10.12
N GLY A 13 13.06 0.24 -9.03
CA GLY A 13 14.08 1.01 -8.32
C GLY A 13 14.11 2.51 -8.66
N TYR A 14 13.30 2.99 -9.58
CA TYR A 14 13.28 4.41 -9.96
C TYR A 14 12.34 5.21 -9.06
N TYR A 15 12.79 5.47 -7.84
CA TYR A 15 12.00 6.12 -6.79
C TYR A 15 11.50 7.51 -7.20
N ASN A 16 12.38 8.33 -7.79
CA ASN A 16 12.12 9.72 -8.15
C ASN A 16 11.54 9.89 -9.57
N VAL A 17 11.05 8.81 -10.19
CA VAL A 17 10.51 8.89 -11.56
C VAL A 17 9.45 9.97 -11.72
N GLN A 18 9.60 10.79 -12.75
CA GLN A 18 8.66 11.83 -13.15
C GLN A 18 8.17 11.59 -14.58
N ILE A 19 6.86 11.72 -14.78
CA ILE A 19 6.25 11.70 -16.11
C ILE A 19 5.92 13.15 -16.46
N ASN A 20 6.84 13.77 -17.18
CA ASN A 20 6.80 15.20 -17.49
C ASN A 20 5.65 15.55 -18.45
N SER A 21 5.42 14.71 -19.45
CA SER A 21 4.32 14.88 -20.38
C SER A 21 3.82 13.56 -20.94
N SER A 22 2.56 13.55 -21.36
CA SER A 22 2.01 12.46 -22.16
C SER A 22 1.02 13.04 -23.16
N PHE A 23 1.09 12.59 -24.40
CA PHE A 23 0.14 12.97 -25.44
C PHE A 23 -0.14 11.83 -26.38
N ALA A 24 -1.29 11.89 -27.01
CA ALA A 24 -1.69 10.97 -28.06
C ALA A 24 -1.57 11.69 -29.41
N LYS A 25 -0.88 11.08 -30.35
CA LYS A 25 -0.76 11.55 -31.73
C LYS A 25 -1.58 10.64 -32.62
N LEU A 26 -2.49 11.20 -33.39
CA LEU A 26 -3.21 10.46 -34.42
C LEU A 26 -2.27 10.19 -35.59
N ILE A 27 -2.09 8.92 -35.93
CA ILE A 27 -1.25 8.51 -37.10
C ILE A 27 -2.13 8.40 -38.33
N ASN A 28 -3.32 7.79 -38.20
CA ASN A 28 -4.35 7.69 -39.22
C ASN A 28 -5.71 7.47 -38.57
N ASP A 29 -6.79 7.38 -39.34
CA ASP A 29 -8.18 7.34 -38.82
C ASP A 29 -8.45 6.28 -37.77
N ASN A 30 -7.60 5.24 -37.61
CA ASN A 30 -7.81 4.14 -36.69
C ASN A 30 -6.61 3.85 -35.76
N LYS A 31 -5.55 4.68 -35.80
CA LYS A 31 -4.32 4.42 -35.02
C LYS A 31 -3.85 5.67 -34.26
N PHE A 32 -3.63 5.50 -32.98
CA PHE A 32 -3.00 6.49 -32.11
C PHE A 32 -1.64 5.99 -31.64
N GLU A 33 -0.68 6.89 -31.55
CA GLU A 33 0.58 6.73 -30.86
C GLU A 33 0.50 7.43 -29.50
N LEU A 34 0.79 6.71 -28.42
CA LEU A 34 0.88 7.28 -27.08
C LEU A 34 2.35 7.54 -26.76
N ILE A 35 2.68 8.79 -26.52
CA ILE A 35 4.04 9.22 -26.22
C ILE A 35 4.11 9.70 -24.77
N PHE A 36 5.03 9.12 -24.00
CA PHE A 36 5.32 9.52 -22.63
C PHE A 36 6.75 10.05 -22.55
N ASN A 37 6.91 11.26 -22.04
CA ASN A 37 8.23 11.80 -21.70
C ASN A 37 8.51 11.52 -20.22
N ILE A 38 9.50 10.69 -19.96
CA ILE A 38 9.77 10.16 -18.61
C ILE A 38 11.19 10.53 -18.22
N ASP A 39 11.34 11.15 -17.07
CA ASP A 39 12.60 11.25 -16.35
C ASP A 39 12.59 10.18 -15.24
N SER A 40 13.38 9.12 -15.43
CA SER A 40 13.44 8.02 -14.49
C SER A 40 14.28 8.37 -13.24
N GLY A 41 15.21 9.31 -13.37
CA GLY A 41 16.19 9.57 -12.35
C GLY A 41 17.13 8.37 -12.09
N PRO A 42 17.95 8.45 -11.01
CA PRO A 42 18.84 7.35 -10.63
C PRO A 42 18.06 6.19 -10.02
N LYS A 43 18.71 5.02 -10.01
CA LYS A 43 18.18 3.81 -9.36
C LYS A 43 18.48 3.83 -7.87
N PHE A 44 17.46 3.53 -7.05
CA PHE A 44 17.55 3.41 -5.60
C PHE A 44 17.44 1.95 -5.18
N PHE A 45 18.02 1.64 -4.05
CA PHE A 45 18.06 0.30 -3.47
C PHE A 45 17.60 0.35 -2.02
N PHE A 46 17.09 -0.75 -1.51
CA PHE A 46 16.77 -0.86 -0.10
C PHE A 46 18.05 -0.82 0.74
N GLY A 47 18.13 0.14 1.64
CA GLY A 47 19.20 0.27 2.62
C GLY A 47 18.93 -0.53 3.89
N GLU A 48 19.02 0.10 5.05
CA GLU A 48 18.65 -0.50 6.33
C GLU A 48 17.13 -0.55 6.46
N LEU A 49 16.64 -1.66 6.98
CA LEU A 49 15.21 -1.87 7.25
C LEU A 49 15.06 -2.27 8.71
N ASP A 50 14.17 -1.59 9.39
CA ASP A 50 13.89 -1.82 10.81
C ASP A 50 12.39 -1.80 11.10
N ILE A 51 11.98 -2.45 12.18
CA ILE A 51 10.62 -2.44 12.69
C ILE A 51 10.63 -2.06 14.15
N ASN A 52 9.88 -1.04 14.49
CA ASN A 52 9.64 -0.60 15.86
C ASN A 52 8.28 -1.13 16.31
N LEU A 53 8.29 -1.84 17.43
CA LEU A 53 7.10 -2.50 17.97
C LEU A 53 6.78 -1.92 19.35
N PRO A 54 5.50 -1.84 19.75
CA PRO A 54 5.11 -1.58 21.14
C PRO A 54 5.75 -2.59 22.09
N SER A 55 5.96 -2.17 23.33
CA SER A 55 6.69 -2.96 24.35
C SER A 55 6.01 -4.26 24.78
N ASP A 56 4.69 -4.34 24.59
CA ASP A 56 3.85 -5.49 24.88
C ASP A 56 3.74 -6.50 23.72
N PHE A 57 4.28 -6.14 22.53
CA PHE A 57 4.29 -7.03 21.38
C PHE A 57 5.43 -8.03 21.47
N ASN A 58 5.12 -9.30 21.17
CA ASN A 58 6.12 -10.35 21.15
C ASN A 58 6.94 -10.29 19.86
N GLU A 59 8.18 -9.82 19.95
CA GLU A 59 9.11 -9.74 18.82
C GLU A 59 9.31 -11.07 18.07
N LYS A 60 9.09 -12.21 18.72
CA LYS A 60 9.25 -13.52 18.09
C LYS A 60 8.24 -13.74 16.96
N ASN A 61 7.06 -13.11 17.05
CA ASN A 61 6.02 -13.22 16.05
C ASN A 61 6.40 -12.48 14.74
N PHE A 62 7.30 -11.49 14.83
CA PHE A 62 7.78 -10.70 13.70
C PHE A 62 9.08 -11.22 13.06
N LYS A 63 9.49 -12.46 13.35
CA LYS A 63 10.68 -13.07 12.74
C LYS A 63 10.59 -13.21 11.23
N SER A 64 9.40 -13.42 10.67
CA SER A 64 9.18 -13.48 9.22
C SER A 64 9.55 -12.13 8.58
N ILE A 65 9.13 -11.01 9.17
CA ILE A 65 9.46 -9.65 8.73
C ILE A 65 10.98 -9.42 8.75
N LYS A 66 11.63 -9.74 9.87
CA LYS A 66 13.11 -9.61 9.98
C LYS A 66 13.85 -10.47 8.93
N LYS A 67 13.29 -11.63 8.53
CA LYS A 67 13.83 -12.45 7.42
C LYS A 67 13.60 -11.79 6.07
N MET A 68 12.42 -11.16 5.84
CA MET A 68 12.14 -10.42 4.62
C MET A 68 13.12 -9.26 4.47
N PHE A 69 13.37 -8.48 5.52
CA PHE A 69 14.33 -7.37 5.52
C PHE A 69 15.72 -7.82 5.03
N LYS A 70 16.24 -8.93 5.60
CA LYS A 70 17.54 -9.49 5.18
C LYS A 70 17.58 -9.88 3.70
N LYS A 71 16.45 -10.37 3.14
CA LYS A 71 16.37 -10.80 1.74
C LYS A 71 16.32 -9.63 0.75
N ILE A 72 15.73 -8.52 1.16
CA ILE A 72 15.50 -7.38 0.26
C ILE A 72 16.57 -6.30 0.37
N LYS A 73 17.32 -6.24 1.47
CA LYS A 73 18.44 -5.30 1.64
C LYS A 73 19.39 -5.36 0.44
N GLY A 74 19.70 -4.21 -0.13
CA GLY A 74 20.53 -4.07 -1.33
C GLY A 74 19.83 -4.40 -2.66
N ARG A 75 18.57 -4.86 -2.65
CA ARG A 75 17.77 -5.03 -3.87
C ARG A 75 17.20 -3.70 -4.35
N PRO A 76 16.87 -3.58 -5.65
CA PRO A 76 16.19 -2.39 -6.15
C PRO A 76 14.92 -2.09 -5.35
N TYR A 77 14.70 -0.81 -5.07
CA TYR A 77 13.47 -0.34 -4.40
C TYR A 77 12.23 -0.80 -5.16
N SER A 78 11.17 -1.12 -4.42
CA SER A 78 9.88 -1.53 -5.00
C SER A 78 8.75 -1.23 -4.03
N ILE A 79 7.75 -0.46 -4.48
CA ILE A 79 6.53 -0.19 -3.71
C ILE A 79 5.82 -1.50 -3.37
N ASN A 80 5.67 -2.41 -4.34
CA ASN A 80 5.03 -3.71 -4.12
C ASN A 80 5.72 -4.55 -3.03
N THR A 81 7.02 -4.33 -2.81
CA THR A 81 7.75 -5.02 -1.74
C THR A 81 7.38 -4.44 -0.39
N ILE A 82 7.20 -3.12 -0.29
CA ILE A 82 6.72 -2.45 0.93
C ILE A 82 5.31 -2.91 1.25
N ASP A 83 4.42 -2.93 0.26
CA ASP A 83 3.03 -3.41 0.42
C ASP A 83 2.99 -4.84 0.97
N LYS A 84 3.84 -5.75 0.44
CA LYS A 84 3.95 -7.12 0.95
C LYS A 84 4.42 -7.20 2.41
N ILE A 85 5.30 -6.31 2.82
CA ILE A 85 5.74 -6.23 4.21
C ILE A 85 4.59 -5.76 5.09
N LEU A 86 3.85 -4.74 4.67
CA LEU A 86 2.67 -4.25 5.39
C LEU A 86 1.58 -5.32 5.48
N ASP A 87 1.33 -6.05 4.40
CA ASP A 87 0.40 -7.19 4.39
C ASP A 87 0.81 -8.29 5.39
N GLU A 88 2.09 -8.61 5.47
CA GLU A 88 2.60 -9.60 6.42
C GLU A 88 2.48 -9.09 7.87
N ILE A 89 2.77 -7.81 8.12
CA ILE A 89 2.56 -7.17 9.43
C ILE A 89 1.08 -7.27 9.84
N ASP A 90 0.17 -6.97 8.91
CA ASP A 90 -1.25 -7.06 9.17
C ASP A 90 -1.71 -8.49 9.48
N LEU A 91 -1.22 -9.48 8.73
CA LEU A 91 -1.51 -10.88 9.01
C LEU A 91 -1.06 -11.28 10.42
N ILE A 92 0.15 -10.88 10.84
CA ILE A 92 0.66 -11.17 12.17
C ILE A 92 -0.19 -10.48 13.23
N THR A 93 -0.47 -9.20 13.08
CA THR A 93 -1.25 -8.43 14.08
C THR A 93 -2.68 -8.94 14.21
N THR A 94 -3.29 -9.33 13.09
CA THR A 94 -4.64 -9.93 13.10
C THR A 94 -4.64 -11.30 13.77
N PHE A 95 -3.66 -12.15 13.45
CA PHE A 95 -3.55 -13.51 14.03
C PHE A 95 -3.30 -13.47 15.54
N GLU A 96 -2.42 -12.58 15.99
CA GLU A 96 -2.10 -12.39 17.41
C GLU A 96 -3.16 -11.55 18.17
N GLN A 97 -4.23 -11.17 17.48
CA GLN A 97 -5.34 -10.39 18.04
C GLN A 97 -4.92 -9.04 18.64
N TYR A 98 -3.83 -8.46 18.14
CA TYR A 98 -3.48 -7.07 18.47
C TYR A 98 -4.54 -6.13 17.93
N LYS A 99 -5.06 -5.27 18.78
CA LYS A 99 -6.17 -4.35 18.46
C LYS A 99 -5.64 -2.93 18.31
N PHE A 100 -6.37 -2.12 17.53
CA PHE A 100 -6.06 -0.69 17.36
C PHE A 100 -4.67 -0.39 16.82
N ILE A 101 -4.26 -1.14 15.80
CA ILE A 101 -2.91 -1.01 15.23
C ILE A 101 -2.88 0.10 14.18
N LYS A 102 -1.84 0.93 14.28
CA LYS A 102 -1.43 1.88 13.26
C LYS A 102 -0.03 1.52 12.80
N ALA A 103 0.14 1.33 11.50
CA ALA A 103 1.43 1.07 10.89
C ALA A 103 1.83 2.25 10.01
N GLU A 104 2.95 2.88 10.33
CA GLU A 104 3.54 3.95 9.53
C GLU A 104 4.90 3.53 9.00
N VAL A 105 5.17 3.90 7.74
CA VAL A 105 6.48 3.67 7.12
C VAL A 105 7.20 5.00 6.98
N SER A 106 8.32 5.13 7.65
CA SER A 106 9.22 6.28 7.51
C SER A 106 10.33 5.93 6.53
N GLU A 107 10.52 6.77 5.51
CA GLU A 107 11.55 6.62 4.49
C GLU A 107 12.65 7.66 4.73
N ASN A 108 13.89 7.22 4.76
CA ASN A 108 15.06 8.09 4.84
C ASN A 108 16.01 7.78 3.68
N LEU A 109 16.24 8.79 2.84
CA LEU A 109 17.12 8.68 1.68
C LEU A 109 18.55 9.03 2.08
N SER A 110 19.48 8.16 1.74
CA SER A 110 20.92 8.37 1.89
C SER A 110 21.61 7.90 0.61
N ASP A 111 22.15 8.82 -0.16
CA ASP A 111 22.69 8.55 -1.52
C ASP A 111 21.66 7.83 -2.39
N ASN A 112 21.97 6.64 -2.88
CA ASN A 112 21.06 5.80 -3.66
C ASN A 112 20.37 4.71 -2.82
N LEU A 113 20.38 4.83 -1.48
CA LEU A 113 19.76 3.91 -0.56
C LEU A 113 18.50 4.53 0.06
N ILE A 114 17.47 3.73 0.21
CA ILE A 114 16.25 4.07 0.94
C ILE A 114 16.21 3.21 2.19
N ASN A 115 16.41 3.85 3.34
CA ASN A 115 16.27 3.21 4.63
C ASN A 115 14.81 3.30 5.06
N LEU A 116 14.24 2.18 5.50
CA LEU A 116 12.86 2.10 5.90
C LEU A 116 12.73 1.75 7.37
N LYS A 117 11.88 2.47 8.07
CA LYS A 117 11.49 2.14 9.43
C LYS A 117 9.97 1.97 9.49
N PHE A 118 9.56 0.76 9.83
CA PHE A 118 8.15 0.41 10.04
C PHE A 118 7.84 0.66 11.52
N ASN A 119 7.08 1.71 11.81
CA ASN A 119 6.64 2.01 13.16
C ASN A 119 5.24 1.42 13.35
N ILE A 120 5.15 0.47 14.27
CA ILE A 120 3.89 -0.14 14.68
C ILE A 120 3.53 0.46 16.02
N GLU A 121 2.35 1.05 16.12
CA GLU A 121 1.88 1.71 17.33
C GLU A 121 0.48 1.21 17.67
N GLU A 122 0.16 1.12 18.96
CA GLU A 122 -1.22 1.06 19.40
C GLU A 122 -1.84 2.45 19.21
N GLY A 123 -2.88 2.51 18.41
CA GLY A 123 -3.69 3.71 18.23
C GLY A 123 -4.65 3.94 19.38
N GLU A 124 -5.33 5.06 19.37
CA GLU A 124 -6.45 5.31 20.26
C GLU A 124 -7.56 4.26 20.06
N LYS A 125 -8.25 3.90 21.14
CA LYS A 125 -9.30 2.87 21.13
C LYS A 125 -10.59 3.39 20.49
N TYR A 126 -10.61 3.47 19.18
CA TYR A 126 -11.81 3.78 18.42
C TYR A 126 -12.53 2.50 17.99
N TYR A 127 -13.84 2.60 17.91
CA TYR A 127 -14.69 1.53 17.38
C TYR A 127 -15.46 2.05 16.16
N VAL A 128 -15.73 1.17 15.22
CA VAL A 128 -16.57 1.49 14.07
C VAL A 128 -18.00 1.69 14.58
N ASN A 129 -18.47 2.94 14.64
CA ASN A 129 -19.81 3.23 15.11
C ASN A 129 -20.85 2.87 14.05
N ARG A 130 -20.61 3.29 12.80
CA ARG A 130 -21.54 3.09 11.67
C ARG A 130 -20.83 3.11 10.34
N ILE A 131 -21.27 2.23 9.43
CA ILE A 131 -20.83 2.19 8.04
C ILE A 131 -21.96 2.68 7.15
N ASN A 132 -21.84 3.86 6.57
CA ASN A 132 -22.81 4.41 5.62
C ASN A 132 -22.32 4.21 4.20
N VAL A 133 -23.19 3.70 3.32
CA VAL A 133 -22.91 3.52 1.90
C VAL A 133 -23.75 4.54 1.13
N PHE A 134 -23.09 5.34 0.30
CA PHE A 134 -23.74 6.35 -0.53
C PHE A 134 -23.32 6.21 -1.99
N GLY A 135 -24.18 6.61 -2.91
CA GLY A 135 -23.88 6.66 -4.34
C GLY A 135 -23.99 5.30 -5.07
N ASN A 136 -24.45 4.26 -4.40
CA ASN A 136 -24.63 2.91 -4.96
C ASN A 136 -25.97 2.75 -5.69
N THR A 137 -26.28 3.61 -6.65
CA THR A 137 -27.59 3.67 -7.31
C THR A 137 -28.00 2.38 -8.05
N VAL A 138 -27.05 1.58 -8.48
CA VAL A 138 -27.27 0.34 -9.25
C VAL A 138 -26.84 -0.90 -8.47
N THR A 139 -25.79 -0.80 -7.64
CA THR A 139 -25.22 -1.92 -6.91
C THR A 139 -25.91 -2.07 -5.54
N SER A 140 -26.33 -3.29 -5.20
CA SER A 140 -26.90 -3.57 -3.88
C SER A 140 -25.89 -3.27 -2.77
N GLU A 141 -26.36 -2.63 -1.71
CA GLU A 141 -25.55 -2.35 -0.52
C GLU A 141 -24.92 -3.62 0.09
N THR A 142 -25.64 -4.74 0.06
CA THR A 142 -25.16 -6.05 0.53
C THR A 142 -23.88 -6.48 -0.21
N VAL A 143 -23.78 -6.23 -1.52
CA VAL A 143 -22.57 -6.55 -2.28
C VAL A 143 -21.38 -5.73 -1.80
N ILE A 144 -21.61 -4.46 -1.46
CA ILE A 144 -20.57 -3.58 -0.93
C ILE A 144 -20.16 -4.03 0.47
N ARG A 145 -21.15 -4.25 1.36
CA ARG A 145 -20.91 -4.67 2.75
C ARG A 145 -20.14 -5.99 2.86
N ASN A 146 -20.43 -6.96 1.99
CA ASN A 146 -19.72 -8.25 1.97
C ASN A 146 -18.23 -8.13 1.60
N ASN A 147 -17.76 -6.97 1.15
CA ASN A 147 -16.37 -6.69 0.86
C ASN A 147 -15.66 -5.90 1.98
N PHE A 148 -16.38 -5.53 3.03
CA PHE A 148 -15.76 -4.99 4.23
C PHE A 148 -15.14 -6.12 5.08
N LEU A 149 -14.01 -5.82 5.68
CA LEU A 149 -13.30 -6.70 6.62
C LEU A 149 -13.52 -6.26 8.08
N LEU A 150 -14.33 -5.23 8.30
CA LEU A 150 -14.73 -4.68 9.59
C LEU A 150 -16.23 -4.48 9.60
N ASP A 151 -16.85 -4.79 10.72
CA ASP A 151 -18.25 -4.55 10.97
C ASP A 151 -18.48 -3.38 11.94
N GLU A 152 -19.72 -2.90 12.02
CA GLU A 152 -20.13 -1.92 13.03
C GLU A 152 -19.98 -2.53 14.43
N GLY A 153 -19.27 -1.83 15.32
CA GLY A 153 -18.89 -2.30 16.66
C GLY A 153 -17.48 -2.90 16.75
N ASP A 154 -16.84 -3.16 15.63
CA ASP A 154 -15.46 -3.65 15.63
C ASP A 154 -14.44 -2.59 16.05
N PRO A 155 -13.30 -2.99 16.63
CA PRO A 155 -12.17 -2.09 16.83
C PRO A 155 -11.70 -1.50 15.51
N PHE A 156 -11.50 -0.17 15.48
CA PHE A 156 -10.97 0.51 14.31
C PHE A 156 -9.58 -0.02 13.96
N ASN A 157 -9.42 -0.41 12.70
CA ASN A 157 -8.14 -0.84 12.15
C ASN A 157 -7.98 -0.26 10.74
N GLU A 158 -7.04 0.68 10.59
CA GLU A 158 -6.81 1.39 9.33
C GLU A 158 -6.37 0.44 8.20
N ILE A 159 -5.60 -0.61 8.52
CA ILE A 159 -5.15 -1.60 7.55
C ILE A 159 -6.34 -2.36 6.97
N LEU A 160 -7.25 -2.83 7.83
CA LEU A 160 -8.47 -3.53 7.40
C LEU A 160 -9.41 -2.62 6.61
N ILE A 161 -9.51 -1.33 6.97
CA ILE A 161 -10.27 -0.33 6.19
C ILE A 161 -9.69 -0.18 4.79
N ASN A 162 -8.38 0.02 4.69
CA ASN A 162 -7.71 0.17 3.38
C ASN A 162 -7.86 -1.08 2.52
N LYS A 163 -7.80 -2.28 3.11
CA LYS A 163 -8.09 -3.53 2.40
C LYS A 163 -9.54 -3.60 1.93
N SER A 164 -10.50 -3.22 2.77
CA SER A 164 -11.92 -3.17 2.40
C SER A 164 -12.14 -2.24 1.20
N ILE A 165 -11.52 -1.05 1.22
CA ILE A 165 -11.57 -0.11 0.11
C ILE A 165 -10.98 -0.73 -1.17
N ASN A 166 -9.85 -1.43 -1.06
CA ASN A 166 -9.22 -2.09 -2.20
C ASN A 166 -10.07 -3.24 -2.74
N ASN A 167 -10.71 -4.04 -1.87
CA ASN A 167 -11.66 -5.07 -2.28
C ASN A 167 -12.80 -4.47 -3.09
N ILE A 168 -13.42 -3.39 -2.60
CA ILE A 168 -14.52 -2.71 -3.30
C ILE A 168 -14.04 -2.13 -4.63
N LYS A 169 -12.86 -1.51 -4.67
CA LYS A 169 -12.25 -1.01 -5.92
C LYS A 169 -11.99 -2.13 -6.94
N SER A 170 -11.63 -3.32 -6.48
CA SER A 170 -11.35 -4.47 -7.36
C SER A 170 -12.60 -5.00 -8.07
N LEU A 171 -13.80 -4.72 -7.54
CA LEU A 171 -15.06 -5.07 -8.21
C LEU A 171 -15.24 -4.34 -9.55
N ASN A 172 -14.54 -3.23 -9.76
CA ASN A 172 -14.64 -2.39 -10.96
C ASN A 172 -16.06 -1.87 -11.29
N PHE A 173 -16.95 -1.84 -10.28
CA PHE A 173 -18.32 -1.33 -10.44
C PHE A 173 -18.41 0.18 -10.21
N PHE A 174 -17.40 0.78 -9.59
CA PHE A 174 -17.41 2.16 -9.14
C PHE A 174 -16.34 2.99 -9.84
N LYS A 175 -16.66 4.24 -10.18
CA LYS A 175 -15.70 5.19 -10.73
C LYS A 175 -14.66 5.64 -9.69
N SER A 176 -15.09 5.71 -8.44
CA SER A 176 -14.26 6.05 -7.26
C SER A 176 -14.86 5.42 -6.00
N VAL A 177 -14.01 5.09 -5.08
CA VAL A 177 -14.35 4.63 -3.72
C VAL A 177 -13.46 5.38 -2.76
#